data_439ac0e276427ef07d966aadcb9c79f8
#
_entry.id   439ac0e276427ef07d966aadcb9c79f8
#
_cell.length_a   1.000
_cell.length_b   1.000
_cell.length_c   1.000
_cell.angle_alpha   90.00
_cell.angle_beta   90.00
_cell.angle_gamma   90.00
#
_symmetry.space_group_name_H-M   'P 1'
#
loop_
_entity.id
_entity.type
_entity.pdbx_description
1 polymer ?
#
loop_
_entity_poly.entity_id
_entity_poly.type
_entity_poly.pdbx_seq_one_letter_code
_entity_poly.pdbx_strand_id
1 'polypeptide(L)'
;MTPAEINKIYDEAKKLMDESRELYAKSSKLHAEGDKLCNEGNQLHAKGNKLYARSNKLYGEAYRLRIALETRLRALVQVQRLEEESKCKAFGSINGIV
;
A
#
# COMPACT_ATOMS: atom_id res chain seq x y z
N MET A 1 32.83 8.29 61.89
CA MET A 1 32.89 7.26 60.82
C MET A 1 34.20 6.48 60.93
N THR A 2 34.08 5.18 60.89
CA THR A 2 35.25 4.30 60.85
C THR A 2 35.76 4.20 59.41
N PRO A 3 37.08 3.91 59.22
CA PRO A 3 37.59 3.67 57.85
C PRO A 3 36.90 2.60 57.07
N ALA A 4 36.38 1.56 57.76
CA ALA A 4 35.58 0.50 57.10
C ALA A 4 34.26 1.01 56.54
N GLU A 5 33.59 1.90 57.28
CA GLU A 5 32.33 2.53 56.84
C GLU A 5 32.57 3.44 55.62
N ILE A 6 33.65 4.19 55.60
CA ILE A 6 34.05 5.05 54.52
C ILE A 6 34.34 4.23 53.25
N ASN A 7 35.06 3.13 53.38
CA ASN A 7 35.38 2.25 52.27
C ASN A 7 34.11 1.61 51.68
N LYS A 8 33.18 1.21 52.54
CA LYS A 8 31.92 0.64 52.12
C LYS A 8 31.06 1.61 51.30
N ILE A 9 30.99 2.87 51.76
CA ILE A 9 30.27 3.92 51.05
C ILE A 9 30.93 4.19 49.71
N TYR A 10 32.26 4.22 49.68
CA TYR A 10 33.02 4.43 48.44
C TYR A 10 32.77 3.31 47.43
N ASP A 11 32.77 2.06 47.87
CA ASP A 11 32.52 0.90 47.01
C ASP A 11 31.07 0.88 46.49
N GLU A 12 30.10 1.23 47.33
CA GLU A 12 28.71 1.36 46.93
C GLU A 12 28.54 2.49 45.89
N ALA A 13 29.18 3.62 46.10
CA ALA A 13 29.13 4.72 45.15
C ALA A 13 29.74 4.34 43.79
N LYS A 14 30.86 3.64 43.80
CA LYS A 14 31.51 3.15 42.58
C LYS A 14 30.60 2.16 41.84
N LYS A 15 29.97 1.24 42.55
CA LYS A 15 29.02 0.28 41.97
C LYS A 15 27.86 0.98 41.29
N LEU A 16 27.28 1.97 41.96
CA LEU A 16 26.19 2.76 41.42
C LEU A 16 26.56 3.53 40.16
N MET A 17 27.79 4.08 40.17
CA MET A 17 28.30 4.77 38.96
C MET A 17 28.48 3.82 37.79
N ASP A 18 28.99 2.61 38.03
CA ASP A 18 29.17 1.59 37.01
C ASP A 18 27.83 1.15 36.44
N GLU A 19 26.85 0.91 37.32
CA GLU A 19 25.47 0.56 36.93
C GLU A 19 24.85 1.70 36.10
N SER A 20 25.04 2.94 36.52
CA SER A 20 24.54 4.11 35.77
C SER A 20 25.14 4.20 34.37
N ARG A 21 26.42 3.92 34.21
CA ARG A 21 27.09 3.90 32.91
C ARG A 21 26.53 2.80 32.00
N GLU A 22 26.31 1.62 32.56
CA GLU A 22 25.74 0.50 31.81
C GLU A 22 24.32 0.83 31.35
N LEU A 23 23.48 1.39 32.21
CA LEU A 23 22.13 1.80 31.88
C LEU A 23 22.11 2.90 30.81
N TYR A 24 23.01 3.84 30.90
CA TYR A 24 23.15 4.89 29.89
C TYR A 24 23.54 4.31 28.53
N ALA A 25 24.49 3.38 28.49
CA ALA A 25 24.90 2.72 27.27
C ALA A 25 23.74 1.93 26.63
N LYS A 26 22.98 1.18 27.43
CA LYS A 26 21.80 0.45 26.99
C LYS A 26 20.72 1.39 26.47
N SER A 27 20.48 2.50 27.17
CA SER A 27 19.53 3.52 26.76
C SER A 27 19.89 4.14 25.41
N SER A 28 21.15 4.49 25.23
CA SER A 28 21.66 5.05 23.96
C SER A 28 21.48 4.06 22.80
N LYS A 29 21.78 2.79 23.05
CA LYS A 29 21.64 1.74 22.06
C LYS A 29 20.16 1.53 21.65
N LEU A 30 19.27 1.48 22.63
CA LEU A 30 17.83 1.36 22.37
C LEU A 30 17.28 2.56 21.62
N HIS A 31 17.77 3.76 21.95
CA HIS A 31 17.38 4.98 21.26
C HIS A 31 17.79 4.93 19.77
N ALA A 32 19.02 4.51 19.51
CA ALA A 32 19.52 4.35 18.13
C ALA A 32 18.74 3.30 17.36
N GLU A 33 18.40 2.18 17.99
CA GLU A 33 17.56 1.13 17.39
C GLU A 33 16.14 1.66 17.08
N GLY A 34 15.58 2.45 18.00
CA GLY A 34 14.28 3.10 17.82
C GLY A 34 14.28 4.05 16.62
N ASP A 35 15.32 4.88 16.49
CA ASP A 35 15.46 5.78 15.34
C ASP A 35 15.56 5.02 14.03
N LYS A 36 16.33 3.95 14.02
CA LYS A 36 16.45 3.07 12.85
C LYS A 36 15.11 2.47 12.44
N LEU A 37 14.35 1.97 13.41
CA LEU A 37 13.02 1.42 13.16
C LEU A 37 12.04 2.47 12.65
N CYS A 38 12.09 3.68 13.18
CA CYS A 38 11.29 4.80 12.68
C CYS A 38 11.61 5.12 11.24
N ASN A 39 12.88 5.15 10.87
CA ASN A 39 13.31 5.40 9.49
C ASN A 39 12.85 4.28 8.56
N GLU A 40 13.00 3.04 8.96
CA GLU A 40 12.51 1.88 8.19
C GLU A 40 10.99 1.93 8.03
N GLY A 41 10.26 2.28 9.09
CA GLY A 41 8.81 2.45 9.05
C GLY A 41 8.39 3.54 8.08
N ASN A 42 9.08 4.68 8.09
CA ASN A 42 8.82 5.77 7.15
C ASN A 42 9.06 5.36 5.70
N GLN A 43 10.12 4.60 5.44
CA GLN A 43 10.42 4.08 4.10
C GLN A 43 9.35 3.11 3.63
N LEU A 44 8.90 2.21 4.50
CA LEU A 44 7.81 1.28 4.20
C LEU A 44 6.50 1.99 3.93
N HIS A 45 6.20 3.03 4.70
CA HIS A 45 5.01 3.85 4.50
C HIS A 45 5.05 4.55 3.14
N ALA A 46 6.20 5.12 2.78
CA ALA A 46 6.39 5.76 1.48
C ALA A 46 6.21 4.75 0.31
N LYS A 47 6.77 3.55 0.45
CA LYS A 47 6.58 2.47 -0.54
C LYS A 47 5.12 2.05 -0.65
N GLY A 48 4.44 1.92 0.49
CA GLY A 48 3.02 1.61 0.54
C GLY A 48 2.18 2.65 -0.18
N ASN A 49 2.46 3.92 0.02
CA ASN A 49 1.78 5.02 -0.65
C ASN A 49 1.99 4.99 -2.17
N LYS A 50 3.21 4.67 -2.62
CA LYS A 50 3.51 4.51 -4.06
C LYS A 50 2.74 3.35 -4.68
N LEU A 51 2.68 2.22 -3.99
CA LEU A 51 1.93 1.05 -4.43
C LEU A 51 0.42 1.33 -4.49
N TYR A 52 -0.09 2.04 -3.52
CA TYR A 52 -1.50 2.45 -3.50
C TYR A 52 -1.84 3.36 -4.68
N ALA A 53 -1.00 4.36 -4.94
CA ALA A 53 -1.18 5.26 -6.08
C ALA A 53 -1.13 4.51 -7.41
N ARG A 54 -0.20 3.55 -7.55
CA ARG A 54 -0.07 2.71 -8.73
C ARG A 54 -1.30 1.81 -8.91
N SER A 55 -1.80 1.24 -7.83
CA SER A 55 -3.02 0.43 -7.82
C SER A 55 -4.22 1.24 -8.30
N ASN A 56 -4.39 2.45 -7.80
CA ASN A 56 -5.48 3.35 -8.23
C ASN A 56 -5.37 3.69 -9.71
N LYS A 57 -4.16 3.94 -10.20
CA LYS A 57 -3.92 4.22 -11.62
C LYS A 57 -4.30 3.03 -12.49
N LEU A 58 -3.87 1.83 -12.12
CA LEU A 58 -4.20 0.60 -12.84
C LEU A 58 -5.71 0.31 -12.83
N TYR A 59 -6.34 0.53 -11.70
CA TYR A 59 -7.79 0.39 -11.58
C TYR A 59 -8.51 1.35 -12.53
N GLY A 60 -8.09 2.61 -12.59
CA GLY A 60 -8.66 3.60 -13.50
C GLY A 60 -8.48 3.23 -14.96
N GLU A 61 -7.29 2.73 -15.35
CA GLU A 61 -7.02 2.25 -16.71
C GLU A 61 -7.88 1.03 -17.07
N ALA A 62 -7.99 0.07 -16.16
CA ALA A 62 -8.83 -1.12 -16.35
C ALA A 62 -10.30 -0.74 -16.50
N TYR A 63 -10.78 0.20 -15.71
CA TYR A 63 -12.15 0.70 -15.79
C TYR A 63 -12.42 1.36 -17.15
N ARG A 64 -11.51 2.18 -17.63
CA ARG A 64 -11.64 2.82 -18.96
C ARG A 64 -11.67 1.80 -20.08
N LEU A 65 -10.80 0.80 -20.04
CA LEU A 65 -10.77 -0.29 -21.02
C LEU A 65 -12.07 -1.10 -21.01
N ARG A 66 -12.58 -1.37 -19.83
CA ARG A 66 -13.86 -2.07 -19.68
C ARG A 66 -15.01 -1.30 -20.31
N ILE A 67 -15.11 0.00 -20.04
CA ILE A 67 -16.15 0.86 -20.63
C ILE A 67 -16.00 0.92 -22.15
N ALA A 68 -14.78 1.07 -22.66
CA ALA A 68 -14.51 1.09 -24.09
C ALA A 68 -14.94 -0.22 -24.75
N LEU A 69 -14.64 -1.36 -24.13
CA LEU A 69 -15.05 -2.67 -24.61
C LEU A 69 -16.57 -2.85 -24.61
N GLU A 70 -17.23 -2.48 -23.53
CA GLU A 70 -18.70 -2.54 -23.42
C GLU A 70 -19.36 -1.67 -24.47
N THR A 71 -18.84 -0.47 -24.71
CA THR A 71 -19.35 0.43 -25.75
C THR A 71 -19.23 -0.19 -27.14
N ARG A 72 -18.06 -0.80 -27.45
CA ARG A 72 -17.84 -1.51 -28.71
C ARG A 72 -18.79 -2.69 -28.89
N LEU A 73 -18.97 -3.49 -27.85
CA LEU A 73 -19.87 -4.64 -27.89
C LEU A 73 -21.33 -4.21 -28.15
N ARG A 74 -21.77 -3.13 -27.50
CA ARG A 74 -23.11 -2.56 -27.74
C ARG A 74 -23.26 -2.10 -29.17
N ALA A 75 -22.24 -1.42 -29.72
CA ALA A 75 -22.27 -0.97 -31.11
C ALA A 75 -22.35 -2.15 -32.10
N LEU A 76 -21.57 -3.21 -31.87
CA LEU A 76 -21.61 -4.43 -32.68
C LEU A 76 -22.97 -5.13 -32.64
N VAL A 77 -23.55 -5.24 -31.46
CA VAL A 77 -24.89 -5.83 -31.27
C VAL A 77 -25.94 -4.99 -32.03
N GLN A 78 -25.84 -3.67 -31.95
CA GLN A 78 -26.71 -2.75 -32.65
C GLN A 78 -26.61 -2.93 -34.16
N VAL A 79 -25.41 -3.02 -34.71
CA VAL A 79 -25.15 -3.22 -36.15
C VAL A 79 -25.75 -4.55 -36.60
N GLN A 80 -25.54 -5.63 -35.87
CA GLN A 80 -26.11 -6.96 -36.15
C GLN A 80 -27.63 -6.92 -36.13
N ARG A 81 -28.22 -6.23 -35.18
CA ARG A 81 -29.68 -6.09 -35.07
C ARG A 81 -30.24 -5.35 -36.29
N LEU A 82 -29.58 -4.25 -36.70
CA LEU A 82 -30.00 -3.51 -37.90
C LEU A 82 -29.87 -4.33 -39.17
N GLU A 83 -28.81 -5.13 -39.31
CA GLU A 83 -28.63 -6.04 -40.44
C GLU A 83 -29.75 -7.10 -40.50
N GLU A 84 -30.11 -7.70 -39.36
CA GLU A 84 -31.19 -8.68 -39.27
C GLU A 84 -32.53 -8.05 -39.60
N GLU A 85 -32.83 -6.85 -39.09
CA GLU A 85 -34.05 -6.12 -39.41
C GLU A 85 -34.12 -5.81 -40.89
N SER A 86 -33.02 -5.40 -41.50
CA SER A 86 -32.95 -5.13 -42.93
C SER A 86 -33.21 -6.37 -43.75
N LYS A 87 -32.66 -7.50 -43.39
CA LYS A 87 -32.91 -8.78 -44.05
C LYS A 87 -34.38 -9.20 -43.92
N CYS A 88 -34.96 -9.05 -42.74
CA CYS A 88 -36.36 -9.36 -42.49
C CYS A 88 -37.28 -8.48 -43.31
N LYS A 89 -37.01 -7.19 -43.40
CA LYS A 89 -37.79 -6.26 -44.23
C LYS A 89 -37.71 -6.60 -45.72
N ALA A 90 -36.51 -6.88 -46.24
CA ALA A 90 -36.31 -7.29 -47.62
C ALA A 90 -37.07 -8.59 -47.94
N PHE A 91 -37.00 -9.57 -47.04
CA PHE A 91 -37.68 -10.82 -47.18
C PHE A 91 -39.22 -10.67 -47.09
N GLY A 92 -39.68 -9.84 -46.17
CA GLY A 92 -41.10 -9.52 -46.02
C GLY A 92 -41.64 -8.77 -47.24
N SER A 93 -40.89 -7.86 -47.85
CA SER A 93 -41.25 -7.20 -49.08
C SER A 93 -41.42 -8.15 -50.24
N ILE A 94 -40.52 -9.13 -50.40
CA ILE A 94 -40.61 -10.15 -51.43
C ILE A 94 -41.83 -11.00 -51.26
N ASN A 95 -42.13 -11.46 -50.04
CA ASN A 95 -43.28 -12.23 -49.69
C ASN A 95 -44.60 -11.42 -49.82
N GLY A 96 -44.53 -10.12 -49.58
CA GLY A 96 -45.70 -9.24 -49.72
C GLY A 96 -46.11 -8.95 -51.13
N ILE A 97 -45.26 -9.23 -52.11
CA ILE A 97 -45.53 -9.04 -53.54
C ILE A 97 -46.27 -10.24 -54.11
N VAL A 98 -46.08 -11.38 -53.47
CA VAL A 98 -46.74 -12.61 -53.83
C VAL A 98 -48.11 -12.67 -53.22
#